data_81051242ae048b67ab86ef6abd3428e7
#
_entry.id   81051242ae048b67ab86ef6abd3428e7
#
_cell.length_a   1.000
_cell.length_b   1.000
_cell.length_c   1.000
_cell.angle_alpha   90.00
_cell.angle_beta   90.00
_cell.angle_gamma   90.00
#
_symmetry.space_group_name_H-M   'P 1'
#
loop_
_entity.id
_entity.type
_entity.pdbx_description
1 polymer ?
#
loop_
_entity_poly.entity_id
_entity_poly.type
_entity_poly.pdbx_seq_one_letter_code
_entity_poly.pdbx_strand_id
1 'polypeptide(L)'
;MGYVVKEEDSQTGEVTRRGPFVTEKEARMVLANAVEQAYDFNPQLAMANVRQEVEDAVRDGRKDCFDAKGNLVCRYTIEQE
;
A
#
# COMPACT_ATOMS: atom_id res chain seq x y z
N MET A 1 -14.03 -12.27 -12.05
CA MET A 1 -13.87 -11.59 -10.74
C MET A 1 -12.43 -11.62 -10.32
N GLY A 2 -11.97 -10.56 -9.75
CA GLY A 2 -10.58 -10.47 -9.33
C GLY A 2 -10.38 -9.45 -8.23
N TYR A 3 -9.14 -9.35 -7.77
CA TYR A 3 -8.74 -8.42 -6.73
C TYR A 3 -7.65 -7.50 -7.28
N VAL A 4 -7.76 -6.20 -7.02
CA VAL A 4 -6.84 -5.19 -7.51
C VAL A 4 -6.20 -4.49 -6.33
N VAL A 5 -4.88 -4.29 -6.39
CA VAL A 5 -4.16 -3.45 -5.43
C VAL A 5 -4.08 -2.05 -6.02
N LYS A 6 -4.74 -1.10 -5.38
CA LYS A 6 -4.79 0.29 -5.80
C LYS A 6 -3.85 1.12 -4.93
N GLU A 7 -3.03 1.92 -5.57
CA GLU A 7 -2.15 2.88 -4.91
C GLU A 7 -2.54 4.29 -5.32
N GLU A 8 -2.83 5.15 -4.35
CA GLU A 8 -3.13 6.56 -4.59
C GLU A 8 -2.03 7.42 -4.01
N ASP A 9 -1.42 8.25 -4.86
CA ASP A 9 -0.48 9.29 -4.41
C ASP A 9 -1.30 10.52 -4.03
N SER A 10 -1.32 10.87 -2.76
CA SER A 10 -2.16 11.97 -2.28
C SER A 10 -1.61 13.35 -2.66
N GLN A 11 -0.34 13.44 -3.06
CA GLN A 11 0.27 14.70 -3.45
C GLN A 11 0.02 15.05 -4.91
N THR A 12 0.01 14.03 -5.79
CA THR A 12 -0.17 14.22 -7.23
C THR A 12 -1.57 13.84 -7.70
N GLY A 13 -2.30 13.04 -6.92
CA GLY A 13 -3.57 12.47 -7.32
C GLY A 13 -3.44 11.28 -8.26
N GLU A 14 -2.21 10.84 -8.54
CA GLU A 14 -1.98 9.70 -9.42
C GLU A 14 -2.47 8.42 -8.78
N VAL A 15 -3.14 7.58 -9.57
CA VAL A 15 -3.64 6.28 -9.14
C VAL A 15 -3.00 5.19 -9.99
N THR A 16 -2.39 4.21 -9.32
CA THR A 16 -1.78 3.05 -9.96
C THR A 16 -2.55 1.81 -9.53
N ARG A 17 -2.83 0.91 -10.46
CA ARG A 17 -3.53 -0.35 -10.20
C ARG A 17 -2.66 -1.52 -10.62
N ARG A 18 -2.63 -2.55 -9.77
CA ARG A 18 -1.91 -3.81 -10.04
C ARG A 18 -2.92 -4.95 -9.99
N GLY A 19 -2.87 -5.83 -10.97
CA GLY A 19 -3.79 -6.95 -11.10
C GLY A 19 -4.60 -6.88 -12.39
N PRO A 20 -5.75 -7.56 -12.46
CA PRO A 20 -6.41 -8.24 -11.35
C PRO A 20 -5.72 -9.55 -10.96
N PHE A 21 -5.79 -9.88 -9.67
CA PHE A 21 -5.31 -11.15 -9.12
C PHE A 21 -6.49 -12.08 -8.89
N VAL A 22 -6.26 -13.38 -9.04
CA VAL A 22 -7.34 -14.38 -8.92
C VAL A 22 -7.82 -14.51 -7.48
N THR A 23 -6.90 -14.45 -6.51
CA THR A 23 -7.21 -14.63 -5.10
C THR A 23 -6.86 -13.39 -4.28
N GLU A 24 -7.58 -13.20 -3.19
CA GLU A 24 -7.27 -12.14 -2.24
C GLU A 24 -5.89 -12.33 -1.61
N LYS A 25 -5.48 -13.60 -1.41
CA LYS A 25 -4.16 -13.90 -0.87
C LYS A 25 -3.05 -13.35 -1.76
N GLU A 26 -3.17 -13.52 -3.08
CA GLU A 26 -2.20 -12.95 -4.02
C GLU A 26 -2.17 -11.43 -3.94
N ALA A 27 -3.33 -10.80 -3.87
CA ALA A 27 -3.43 -9.36 -3.76
C ALA A 27 -2.77 -8.86 -2.46
N ARG A 28 -2.96 -9.58 -1.34
CA ARG A 28 -2.33 -9.22 -0.07
C ARG A 28 -0.81 -9.35 -0.12
N MET A 29 -0.29 -10.33 -0.84
CA MET A 29 1.16 -10.49 -1.04
C MET A 29 1.73 -9.32 -1.85
N VAL A 30 1.03 -8.91 -2.90
CA VAL A 30 1.42 -7.75 -3.71
C VAL A 30 1.34 -6.47 -2.90
N LEU A 31 0.31 -6.32 -2.07
CA LEU A 31 0.19 -5.20 -1.15
C LEU A 31 1.37 -5.14 -0.18
N ALA A 32 1.75 -6.28 0.39
CA ALA A 32 2.90 -6.37 1.30
C ALA A 32 4.18 -5.87 0.62
N ASN A 33 4.44 -6.33 -0.60
CA ASN A 33 5.62 -5.91 -1.35
C ASN A 33 5.58 -4.42 -1.68
N ALA A 34 4.42 -3.90 -2.07
CA ALA A 34 4.26 -2.49 -2.39
C ALA A 34 4.53 -1.59 -1.17
N VAL A 35 4.02 -1.96 -0.01
CA VAL A 35 4.22 -1.22 1.23
C VAL A 35 5.69 -1.27 1.65
N GLU A 36 6.31 -2.45 1.60
CA GLU A 36 7.73 -2.60 1.92
C GLU A 36 8.59 -1.71 1.03
N GLN A 37 8.36 -1.73 -0.29
CA GLN A 37 9.10 -0.90 -1.22
C GLN A 37 8.87 0.59 -0.98
N ALA A 38 7.66 0.98 -0.61
CA ALA A 38 7.38 2.37 -0.29
C ALA A 38 8.24 2.86 0.87
N TYR A 39 8.32 2.09 1.96
CA TYR A 39 9.15 2.46 3.10
C TYR A 39 10.64 2.38 2.81
N ASP A 40 11.07 1.46 1.96
CA ASP A 40 12.48 1.28 1.62
C ASP A 40 12.99 2.39 0.67
N PHE A 41 12.15 2.86 -0.24
CA PHE A 41 12.59 3.71 -1.35
C PHE A 41 11.98 5.11 -1.37
N ASN A 42 10.95 5.38 -0.59
CA ASN A 42 10.36 6.72 -0.55
C ASN A 42 10.84 7.48 0.68
N PRO A 43 11.75 8.46 0.51
CA PRO A 43 12.31 9.20 1.64
C PRO A 43 11.32 10.15 2.31
N GLN A 44 10.16 10.39 1.72
CA GLN A 44 9.13 11.25 2.31
C GLN A 44 8.41 10.60 3.48
N LEU A 45 8.38 9.25 3.50
CA LEU A 45 7.66 8.52 4.54
C LEU A 45 8.41 8.63 5.88
N ALA A 46 7.62 8.81 6.95
CA ALA A 46 8.17 8.81 8.30
C ALA A 46 8.85 7.48 8.60
N MET A 47 9.92 7.53 9.40
CA MET A 47 10.58 6.31 9.86
C MET A 47 9.60 5.47 10.68
N ALA A 48 9.56 4.19 10.37
CA ALA A 48 8.65 3.25 11.03
C ALA A 48 9.29 1.87 11.08
N ASN A 49 8.71 1.00 11.90
CA ASN A 49 9.05 -0.42 11.85
C ASN A 49 8.38 -1.01 10.61
N VAL A 50 9.15 -1.14 9.53
CA VAL A 50 8.63 -1.56 8.22
C VAL A 50 7.94 -2.92 8.30
N ARG A 51 8.52 -3.84 9.06
CA ARG A 51 7.92 -5.17 9.23
C ARG A 51 6.53 -5.09 9.84
N GLN A 52 6.35 -4.25 10.86
CA GLN A 52 5.05 -4.06 11.50
C GLN A 52 4.07 -3.39 10.54
N GLU A 53 4.53 -2.41 9.78
CA GLU A 53 3.68 -1.74 8.80
C GLU A 53 3.19 -2.71 7.72
N VAL A 54 4.06 -3.60 7.27
CA VAL A 54 3.71 -4.64 6.29
C VAL A 54 2.70 -5.64 6.88
N GLU A 55 2.94 -6.10 8.12
CA GLU A 55 2.02 -7.02 8.79
C GLU A 55 0.64 -6.40 8.96
N ASP A 56 0.57 -5.13 9.35
CA ASP A 56 -0.69 -4.41 9.49
C ASP A 56 -1.42 -4.29 8.14
N ALA A 57 -0.68 -4.00 7.08
CA ALA A 57 -1.25 -3.89 5.73
C ALA A 57 -1.87 -5.22 5.28
N VAL A 58 -1.16 -6.31 5.49
CA VAL A 58 -1.66 -7.65 5.11
C VAL A 58 -2.90 -8.00 5.92
N ARG A 59 -2.90 -7.73 7.22
CA ARG A 59 -4.05 -8.01 8.08
C ARG A 59 -5.28 -7.21 7.66
N ASP A 60 -5.08 -5.91 7.40
CA ASP A 60 -6.20 -5.00 7.16
C ASP A 60 -6.62 -4.92 5.69
N GLY A 61 -5.77 -5.36 4.77
CA GLY A 61 -6.01 -5.25 3.33
C GLY A 61 -5.92 -3.81 2.83
N ARG A 62 -5.26 -2.94 3.61
CA ARG A 62 -5.07 -1.53 3.27
C ARG A 62 -3.93 -0.94 4.08
N LYS A 63 -3.37 0.17 3.60
CA LYS A 63 -2.35 0.90 4.34
C LYS A 63 -2.33 2.37 3.94
N ASP A 64 -2.37 3.24 4.93
CA ASP A 64 -2.13 4.67 4.76
C ASP A 64 -0.71 4.97 5.21
N CYS A 65 0.06 5.66 4.37
CA CYS A 65 1.45 6.00 4.66
C CYS A 65 1.59 7.52 4.82
N PHE A 66 2.24 7.95 5.89
CA PHE A 66 2.32 9.36 6.28
C PHE A 66 3.77 9.84 6.30
N ASP A 67 3.96 11.15 6.13
CA ASP A 67 5.25 11.79 6.34
C ASP A 67 5.49 12.09 7.82
N ALA A 68 6.66 12.66 8.14
CA ALA A 68 7.01 12.97 9.53
C ALA A 68 6.11 14.04 10.15
N LYS A 69 5.40 14.80 9.34
CA LYS A 69 4.47 15.85 9.79
C LYS A 69 3.04 15.34 9.95
N GLY A 70 2.80 14.08 9.63
CA GLY A 70 1.47 13.48 9.70
C GLY A 70 0.60 13.68 8.47
N ASN A 71 1.16 14.17 7.37
CA ASN A 71 0.43 14.32 6.12
C ASN A 71 0.40 13.00 5.36
N LEU A 72 -0.74 12.67 4.77
CA LEU A 72 -0.88 11.46 3.96
C LEU A 72 -0.04 11.58 2.69
N VAL A 73 0.85 10.62 2.46
CA VAL A 73 1.69 10.56 1.26
C VAL A 73 1.09 9.64 0.23
N CYS A 74 0.70 8.43 0.64
CA CYS A 74 0.08 7.47 -0.26
C CYS A 74 -0.85 6.55 0.50
N ARG A 75 -1.79 5.96 -0.24
CA ARG A 75 -2.77 5.03 0.30
C ARG A 75 -2.83 3.79 -0.58
N TYR A 76 -2.75 2.64 0.04
CA TYR A 76 -2.91 1.34 -0.62
C TYR A 76 -4.20 0.71 -0.18
N THR A 77 -4.96 0.17 -1.14
CA THR A 77 -6.19 -0.56 -0.84
C THR A 77 -6.30 -1.78 -1.75
N ILE A 78 -7.01 -2.80 -1.28
CA ILE A 78 -7.40 -3.93 -2.12
C ILE A 78 -8.88 -3.74 -2.46
N GLU A 79 -9.17 -3.76 -3.75
CA GLU A 79 -10.54 -3.66 -4.25
C GLU A 79 -10.92 -4.96 -4.95
N GLN A 80 -12.14 -5.41 -4.75
CA GLN A 80 -12.69 -6.56 -5.47
C GLN A 80 -13.43 -6.06 -6.70
N GLU A 81 -13.10 -6.62 -7.83
CA GLU A 81 -13.80 -6.34 -9.10
C GLU A 81 -14.95 -7.28 -9.35
#